data_4c19fb921ebc3340b2befca8da461821
#
_entry.id   4c19fb921ebc3340b2befca8da461821
#
_cell.length_a   1.000
_cell.length_b   1.000
_cell.length_c   1.000
_cell.angle_alpha   90.00
_cell.angle_beta   90.00
_cell.angle_gamma   90.00
#
_symmetry.space_group_name_H-M   'P 1'
#
loop_
_entity.id
_entity.type
_entity.pdbx_description
1 polymer ?
#
loop_
_entity_poly.entity_id
_entity_poly.type
_entity_poly.pdbx_seq_one_letter_code
_entity_poly.pdbx_strand_id
1 'polypeptide(L)'
;NMDFYKSGFPARYGSKMSSVVDITTKDGDFQEYHGLFSVGLLDGRLHVEGPIWKDKTSFNIGLRRTWTETVSLPVIAYINKSNSPDKTNFRYAFTDLNAKITHKFTDRSVLSANFYIGKDVLKYLDDYYITYGNLNGGFDERRELLDISLAWGNTVGSLNWNHEFNENLSMSNRLYYSGSFSGLGYKEENTEANSYDLVGIYYNNDVHTIGLKSDFLHSVTPMHRLRYGGSFQLHYYRPSYYSRIEERSGNQSFSYNPVVDFLRYNTVEATVYGEDEITVTDAFSVNAGLRYSLYHTSGKSWHSIEPRLAMKYTFNDFLTAKASYTEMSQHSHLVSSLYLDLPT
;
A
#
# COMPACT_ATOMS: atom_id res chain seq x y z
N ASN A 1 3.46 -17.68 -2.98
CA ASN A 1 2.05 -18.07 -2.82
C ASN A 1 1.19 -16.85 -2.62
N MET A 2 -0.04 -16.94 -3.10
CA MET A 2 -1.04 -15.88 -2.91
C MET A 2 -2.36 -16.55 -2.57
N ASP A 3 -2.90 -16.21 -1.39
CA ASP A 3 -4.19 -16.68 -0.92
C ASP A 3 -5.16 -15.50 -0.90
N PHE A 4 -6.33 -15.69 -1.49
CA PHE A 4 -7.34 -14.65 -1.63
C PHE A 4 -8.64 -15.05 -0.95
N TYR A 5 -9.05 -14.26 0.04
CA TYR A 5 -10.30 -14.44 0.81
C TYR A 5 -11.26 -13.31 0.46
N LYS A 6 -12.34 -13.60 -0.28
CA LYS A 6 -13.36 -12.61 -0.69
C LYS A 6 -14.31 -12.23 0.43
N SER A 7 -14.66 -13.19 1.29
CA SER A 7 -15.57 -13.05 2.43
C SER A 7 -15.37 -14.23 3.36
N GLY A 8 -15.89 -14.17 4.60
CA GLY A 8 -15.81 -15.30 5.52
C GLY A 8 -14.39 -15.74 5.87
N PHE A 9 -13.47 -14.79 5.92
CA PHE A 9 -12.07 -15.12 6.23
C PHE A 9 -11.88 -15.47 7.71
N PRO A 10 -10.89 -16.33 8.03
CA PRO A 10 -10.62 -16.81 9.39
C PRO A 10 -10.38 -15.70 10.41
N ALA A 11 -10.58 -15.98 11.70
CA ALA A 11 -10.46 -15.02 12.79
C ALA A 11 -9.04 -14.43 12.94
N ARG A 12 -8.01 -15.09 12.40
CA ARG A 12 -6.63 -14.57 12.34
C ARG A 12 -6.48 -13.29 11.51
N TYR A 13 -7.43 -12.99 10.63
CA TYR A 13 -7.48 -11.76 9.86
C TYR A 13 -8.58 -10.83 10.39
N GLY A 14 -8.33 -9.54 10.46
CA GLY A 14 -9.29 -8.57 10.98
C GLY A 14 -8.92 -7.15 10.62
N SER A 15 -9.66 -6.19 11.24
CA SER A 15 -9.47 -4.75 11.03
C SER A 15 -9.70 -4.29 9.59
N LYS A 16 -10.38 -5.14 8.79
CA LYS A 16 -10.80 -4.90 7.41
C LYS A 16 -12.16 -5.52 7.16
N MET A 17 -13.02 -4.84 6.38
CA MET A 17 -14.40 -5.24 6.09
C MET A 17 -14.60 -5.84 4.69
N SER A 18 -13.56 -5.87 3.84
CA SER A 18 -13.73 -6.30 2.44
C SER A 18 -13.15 -7.68 2.17
N SER A 19 -11.94 -7.74 1.74
CA SER A 19 -11.24 -8.97 1.35
C SER A 19 -9.82 -8.97 1.91
N VAL A 20 -9.23 -10.14 2.01
CA VAL A 20 -7.84 -10.33 2.42
C VAL A 20 -7.07 -10.98 1.29
N VAL A 21 -5.93 -10.42 0.96
CA VAL A 21 -4.92 -11.03 0.08
C VAL A 21 -3.69 -11.29 0.93
N ASP A 22 -3.36 -12.55 1.13
CA ASP A 22 -2.16 -12.97 1.85
C ASP A 22 -1.09 -13.38 0.83
N ILE A 23 0.00 -12.60 0.80
CA ILE A 23 1.10 -12.81 -0.16
C ILE A 23 2.35 -13.23 0.60
N THR A 24 2.82 -14.40 0.29
CA THR A 24 4.10 -14.91 0.80
C THR A 24 5.15 -14.86 -0.31
N THR A 25 6.18 -14.05 -0.12
CA THR A 25 7.33 -13.98 -1.03
C THR A 25 8.13 -15.27 -0.97
N LYS A 26 8.60 -15.73 -2.12
CA LYS A 26 9.43 -16.92 -2.24
C LYS A 26 10.77 -16.72 -1.51
N ASP A 27 11.28 -17.75 -0.87
CA ASP A 27 12.66 -17.79 -0.39
C ASP A 27 13.62 -17.86 -1.59
N GLY A 28 14.85 -17.42 -1.40
CA GLY A 28 15.91 -17.67 -2.37
C GLY A 28 16.32 -19.14 -2.39
N ASP A 29 16.96 -19.57 -3.46
CA ASP A 29 17.54 -20.90 -3.55
C ASP A 29 18.68 -21.06 -2.53
N PHE A 30 18.72 -22.19 -1.82
CA PHE A 30 19.74 -22.48 -0.81
C PHE A 30 20.97 -23.21 -1.39
N GLN A 31 20.93 -23.61 -2.67
CA GLN A 31 21.95 -24.44 -3.30
C GLN A 31 22.66 -23.72 -4.44
N GLU A 32 21.90 -23.05 -5.31
CA GLU A 32 22.39 -22.52 -6.56
C GLU A 32 21.98 -21.04 -6.74
N TYR A 33 22.75 -20.31 -7.54
CA TYR A 33 22.41 -18.95 -7.93
C TYR A 33 21.54 -18.97 -9.18
N HIS A 34 20.48 -18.20 -9.14
CA HIS A 34 19.60 -17.97 -10.27
C HIS A 34 19.45 -16.48 -10.53
N GLY A 35 19.37 -16.13 -11.79
CA GLY A 35 19.17 -14.75 -12.21
C GLY A 35 18.26 -14.66 -13.43
N LEU A 36 17.43 -13.62 -13.45
CA LEU A 36 16.59 -13.29 -14.59
C LEU A 36 16.70 -11.79 -14.84
N PHE A 37 17.01 -11.46 -16.09
CA PHE A 37 16.96 -10.09 -16.56
C PHE A 37 15.97 -10.00 -17.72
N SER A 38 15.08 -9.02 -17.68
CA SER A 38 14.08 -8.81 -18.71
C SER A 38 13.98 -7.32 -19.02
N VAL A 39 13.98 -6.99 -20.30
CA VAL A 39 13.78 -5.63 -20.80
C VAL A 39 12.57 -5.64 -21.71
N GLY A 40 11.53 -4.93 -21.31
CA GLY A 40 10.34 -4.68 -22.12
C GLY A 40 10.34 -3.25 -22.68
N LEU A 41 9.35 -2.93 -23.50
CA LEU A 41 9.18 -1.58 -24.04
C LEU A 41 8.94 -0.54 -22.95
N LEU A 42 8.24 -0.91 -21.89
CA LEU A 42 7.83 0.02 -20.83
C LEU A 42 8.55 -0.20 -19.50
N ASP A 43 9.08 -1.39 -19.24
CA ASP A 43 9.75 -1.72 -17.99
C ASP A 43 10.96 -2.64 -18.15
N GLY A 44 11.86 -2.60 -17.15
CA GLY A 44 12.92 -3.56 -16.97
C GLY A 44 12.81 -4.25 -15.61
N ARG A 45 13.23 -5.50 -15.57
CA ARG A 45 13.19 -6.34 -14.38
C ARG A 45 14.52 -7.04 -14.21
N LEU A 46 14.97 -7.07 -12.98
CA LEU A 46 16.11 -7.84 -12.55
C LEU A 46 15.68 -8.69 -11.35
N HIS A 47 15.96 -9.97 -11.40
CA HIS A 47 15.76 -10.87 -10.28
C HIS A 47 17.03 -11.69 -10.07
N VAL A 48 17.50 -11.78 -8.84
CA VAL A 48 18.67 -12.56 -8.45
C VAL A 48 18.37 -13.26 -7.13
N GLU A 49 18.62 -14.55 -7.07
CA GLU A 49 18.48 -15.34 -5.86
C GLU A 49 19.64 -16.33 -5.74
N GLY A 50 19.91 -16.79 -4.53
CA GLY A 50 20.92 -17.81 -4.30
C GLY A 50 21.34 -17.93 -2.84
N PRO A 51 22.31 -18.85 -2.55
CA PRO A 51 22.82 -19.06 -1.21
C PRO A 51 23.81 -17.96 -0.81
N ILE A 52 23.62 -17.39 0.40
CA ILE A 52 24.70 -16.68 1.13
C ILE A 52 25.56 -17.71 1.84
N TRP A 53 24.89 -18.72 2.41
CA TRP A 53 25.52 -19.86 3.07
C TRP A 53 24.71 -21.09 2.70
N LYS A 54 25.31 -22.00 1.93
CA LYS A 54 24.62 -23.19 1.42
C LYS A 54 23.88 -23.93 2.52
N ASP A 55 22.68 -24.42 2.18
CA ASP A 55 21.72 -25.12 3.04
C ASP A 55 21.12 -24.28 4.17
N LYS A 56 21.75 -23.16 4.57
CA LYS A 56 21.36 -22.39 5.76
C LYS A 56 20.81 -21.01 5.46
N THR A 57 21.41 -20.26 4.54
CA THR A 57 21.03 -18.88 4.30
C THR A 57 20.91 -18.59 2.83
N SER A 58 19.75 -18.10 2.41
CA SER A 58 19.49 -17.68 1.04
C SER A 58 19.05 -16.23 0.98
N PHE A 59 19.21 -15.62 -0.18
CA PHE A 59 18.65 -14.32 -0.51
C PHE A 59 17.83 -14.39 -1.79
N ASN A 60 16.89 -13.47 -1.90
CA ASN A 60 16.05 -13.23 -3.09
C ASN A 60 15.86 -11.72 -3.25
N ILE A 61 16.27 -11.16 -4.39
CA ILE A 61 16.19 -9.74 -4.68
C ILE A 61 15.53 -9.57 -6.05
N GLY A 62 14.46 -8.78 -6.09
CA GLY A 62 13.76 -8.40 -7.31
C GLY A 62 13.69 -6.88 -7.44
N LEU A 63 14.12 -6.34 -8.57
CA LEU A 63 14.01 -4.94 -8.93
C LEU A 63 13.17 -4.81 -10.20
N ARG A 64 12.24 -3.86 -10.21
CA ARG A 64 11.47 -3.48 -11.38
C ARG A 64 11.41 -1.96 -11.50
N ARG A 65 11.65 -1.47 -12.71
CA ARG A 65 11.54 -0.05 -13.03
C ARG A 65 10.89 0.14 -14.38
N THR A 66 9.95 1.10 -14.46
CA THR A 66 9.47 1.59 -15.75
C THR A 66 10.35 2.74 -16.25
N TRP A 67 10.35 2.92 -17.55
CA TRP A 67 10.98 4.05 -18.26
C TRP A 67 10.04 4.67 -19.29
N THR A 68 8.75 4.70 -18.99
CA THR A 68 7.74 5.35 -19.85
C THR A 68 8.11 6.82 -20.11
N GLU A 69 8.72 7.50 -19.14
CA GLU A 69 9.25 8.84 -19.30
C GLU A 69 10.29 8.94 -20.42
N THR A 70 11.12 7.91 -20.62
CA THR A 70 12.15 7.90 -21.68
C THR A 70 11.53 7.59 -23.03
N VAL A 71 10.56 6.67 -23.09
CA VAL A 71 9.87 6.29 -24.32
C VAL A 71 8.98 7.43 -24.83
N SER A 72 8.38 8.21 -23.93
CA SER A 72 7.52 9.35 -24.28
C SER A 72 8.30 10.60 -24.73
N LEU A 73 9.57 10.75 -24.37
CA LEU A 73 10.39 11.92 -24.69
C LEU A 73 10.38 12.32 -26.18
N PRO A 74 10.60 11.42 -27.16
CA PRO A 74 10.61 11.81 -28.56
C PRO A 74 9.24 12.24 -29.06
N VAL A 75 8.16 11.65 -28.56
CA VAL A 75 6.77 12.02 -28.89
C VAL A 75 6.46 13.40 -28.33
N ILE A 76 6.78 13.64 -27.07
CA ILE A 76 6.60 14.94 -26.41
C ILE A 76 7.44 16.03 -27.10
N ALA A 77 8.68 15.72 -27.46
CA ALA A 77 9.54 16.66 -28.18
C ALA A 77 8.98 17.04 -29.55
N TYR A 78 8.39 16.07 -30.27
CA TYR A 78 7.71 16.32 -31.55
C TYR A 78 6.47 17.20 -31.36
N ILE A 79 5.61 16.90 -30.38
CA ILE A 79 4.42 17.69 -30.04
C ILE A 79 4.83 19.14 -29.72
N ASN A 80 5.80 19.33 -28.83
CA ASN A 80 6.26 20.65 -28.40
C ASN A 80 6.88 21.46 -29.56
N LYS A 81 7.54 20.77 -30.50
CA LYS A 81 8.07 21.43 -31.70
C LYS A 81 6.95 21.89 -32.65
N SER A 82 5.89 21.09 -32.76
CA SER A 82 4.76 21.39 -33.65
C SER A 82 3.86 22.49 -33.10
N ASN A 83 3.75 22.59 -31.79
CA ASN A 83 2.85 23.51 -31.07
C ASN A 83 3.59 24.71 -30.44
N SER A 84 4.84 24.97 -30.85
CA SER A 84 5.60 26.11 -30.29
C SER A 84 4.85 27.44 -30.46
N PRO A 85 4.74 28.28 -29.38
CA PRO A 85 5.54 28.26 -28.15
C PRO A 85 5.05 27.31 -27.04
N ASP A 86 3.89 26.70 -27.20
CA ASP A 86 3.28 25.84 -26.17
C ASP A 86 4.16 24.64 -25.84
N LYS A 87 4.11 24.22 -24.57
CA LYS A 87 4.89 23.08 -24.06
C LYS A 87 4.04 22.18 -23.22
N THR A 88 4.03 20.90 -23.56
CA THR A 88 3.43 19.86 -22.74
C THR A 88 4.50 18.89 -22.27
N ASN A 89 4.35 18.35 -21.07
CA ASN A 89 5.22 17.30 -20.55
C ASN A 89 4.41 16.30 -19.75
N PHE A 90 4.59 15.03 -20.04
CA PHE A 90 3.99 13.93 -19.30
C PHE A 90 5.07 12.93 -18.91
N ARG A 91 5.15 12.63 -17.63
CA ARG A 91 6.08 11.64 -17.08
C ARG A 91 5.37 10.72 -16.12
N TYR A 92 5.53 9.43 -16.33
CA TYR A 92 5.11 8.42 -15.38
C TYR A 92 6.23 7.42 -15.18
N ALA A 93 6.53 7.12 -13.93
CA ALA A 93 7.49 6.08 -13.59
C ALA A 93 7.10 5.39 -12.30
N PHE A 94 7.27 4.07 -12.26
CA PHE A 94 7.29 3.35 -11.00
C PHE A 94 8.61 2.59 -10.81
N THR A 95 8.96 2.38 -9.55
CA THR A 95 10.12 1.60 -9.15
C THR A 95 9.74 0.72 -7.98
N ASP A 96 9.99 -0.57 -8.09
CA ASP A 96 9.75 -1.57 -7.04
C ASP A 96 11.05 -2.31 -6.73
N LEU A 97 11.36 -2.45 -5.46
CA LEU A 97 12.42 -3.30 -4.95
C LEU A 97 11.83 -4.26 -3.91
N ASN A 98 12.05 -5.54 -4.09
CA ASN A 98 11.78 -6.58 -3.12
C ASN A 98 13.10 -7.24 -2.74
N ALA A 99 13.31 -7.47 -1.45
CA ALA A 99 14.45 -8.20 -0.96
C ALA A 99 14.02 -9.12 0.20
N LYS A 100 14.52 -10.35 0.20
CA LYS A 100 14.30 -11.31 1.27
C LYS A 100 15.59 -12.03 1.58
N ILE A 101 15.86 -12.21 2.86
CA ILE A 101 16.91 -13.08 3.37
C ILE A 101 16.24 -14.09 4.28
N THR A 102 16.53 -15.38 4.09
CA THR A 102 16.01 -16.46 4.91
C THR A 102 17.16 -17.24 5.50
N HIS A 103 17.13 -17.44 6.82
CA HIS A 103 18.12 -18.21 7.57
C HIS A 103 17.46 -19.35 8.34
N LYS A 104 17.96 -20.57 8.13
CA LYS A 104 17.57 -21.77 8.86
C LYS A 104 18.55 -21.99 10.02
N PHE A 105 18.12 -21.74 11.25
CA PHE A 105 18.90 -22.14 12.44
C PHE A 105 18.91 -23.65 12.60
N THR A 106 17.72 -24.23 12.38
CA THR A 106 17.48 -25.68 12.31
C THR A 106 16.36 -25.91 11.28
N ASP A 107 16.07 -27.18 10.94
CA ASP A 107 14.95 -27.54 10.07
C ASP A 107 13.59 -27.08 10.63
N ARG A 108 13.51 -26.91 11.97
CA ARG A 108 12.31 -26.47 12.70
C ARG A 108 12.30 -24.99 13.08
N SER A 109 13.39 -24.25 12.82
CA SER A 109 13.50 -22.85 13.23
C SER A 109 14.07 -22.00 12.10
N VAL A 110 13.22 -21.18 11.50
CA VAL A 110 13.54 -20.36 10.33
C VAL A 110 13.22 -18.89 10.62
N LEU A 111 14.21 -18.03 10.40
CA LEU A 111 14.05 -16.58 10.46
C LEU A 111 14.16 -16.00 9.05
N SER A 112 13.23 -15.14 8.68
CA SER A 112 13.32 -14.38 7.43
C SER A 112 13.17 -12.89 7.68
N ALA A 113 14.02 -12.10 6.99
CA ALA A 113 13.90 -10.66 6.89
C ALA A 113 13.39 -10.30 5.50
N ASN A 114 12.32 -9.51 5.40
CA ASN A 114 11.76 -9.05 4.14
C ASN A 114 11.80 -7.53 4.10
N PHE A 115 12.09 -7.01 2.93
CA PHE A 115 12.05 -5.59 2.63
C PHE A 115 11.36 -5.36 1.29
N TYR A 116 10.47 -4.38 1.25
CA TYR A 116 9.80 -3.90 0.05
C TYR A 116 9.80 -2.39 0.05
N ILE A 117 10.09 -1.80 -1.09
CA ILE A 117 9.82 -0.39 -1.37
C ILE A 117 9.28 -0.27 -2.79
N GLY A 118 8.14 0.41 -2.91
CA GLY A 118 7.53 0.76 -4.18
C GLY A 118 7.20 2.23 -4.23
N LYS A 119 7.48 2.89 -5.37
CA LYS A 119 7.17 4.29 -5.58
C LYS A 119 6.69 4.53 -7.00
N ASP A 120 5.57 5.20 -7.13
CA ASP A 120 4.99 5.70 -8.36
C ASP A 120 5.05 7.23 -8.37
N VAL A 121 5.38 7.80 -9.52
CA VAL A 121 5.39 9.25 -9.75
C VAL A 121 4.77 9.54 -11.09
N LEU A 122 3.75 10.40 -11.09
CA LEU A 122 3.16 10.97 -12.29
C LEU A 122 3.33 12.48 -12.24
N LYS A 123 3.79 13.06 -13.34
CA LYS A 123 3.86 14.51 -13.53
C LYS A 123 3.25 14.86 -14.88
N TYR A 124 2.38 15.84 -14.86
CA TYR A 124 1.80 16.46 -16.04
C TYR A 124 2.03 17.96 -15.97
N LEU A 125 2.55 18.53 -17.03
CA LEU A 125 2.74 19.96 -17.18
C LEU A 125 2.19 20.37 -18.54
N ASP A 126 1.39 21.42 -18.52
CA ASP A 126 0.90 22.09 -19.73
C ASP A 126 1.15 23.59 -19.58
N ASP A 127 1.81 24.17 -20.56
CA ASP A 127 2.25 25.58 -20.56
C ASP A 127 1.93 26.13 -21.95
N TYR A 128 0.88 26.89 -22.06
CA TYR A 128 0.36 27.36 -23.35
C TYR A 128 -0.03 28.83 -23.32
N TYR A 129 -0.15 29.41 -24.50
CA TYR A 129 -0.44 30.81 -24.71
C TYR A 129 -1.80 30.99 -25.40
N ILE A 130 -2.63 31.85 -24.84
CA ILE A 130 -3.93 32.22 -25.40
C ILE A 130 -3.84 33.66 -25.87
N THR A 131 -4.14 33.88 -27.14
CA THR A 131 -4.25 35.20 -27.73
C THR A 131 -5.73 35.59 -27.83
N TYR A 132 -6.12 36.74 -27.31
CA TYR A 132 -7.50 37.25 -27.34
C TYR A 132 -7.56 38.72 -27.73
N GLY A 133 -8.66 39.11 -28.36
CA GLY A 133 -8.87 40.51 -28.77
C GLY A 133 -9.11 41.41 -27.56
N ASN A 134 -8.48 42.58 -27.52
CA ASN A 134 -8.68 43.61 -26.47
C ASN A 134 -9.64 44.74 -26.91
N LEU A 135 -10.10 45.53 -25.95
CA LEU A 135 -11.08 46.63 -26.19
C LEU A 135 -10.54 47.76 -27.06
N ASN A 136 -9.22 47.82 -27.28
CA ASN A 136 -8.56 48.83 -28.11
C ASN A 136 -8.37 48.38 -29.57
N GLY A 137 -8.93 47.21 -29.93
CA GLY A 137 -8.82 46.61 -31.27
C GLY A 137 -7.49 45.93 -31.56
N GLY A 138 -6.66 45.69 -30.50
CA GLY A 138 -5.44 44.88 -30.55
C GLY A 138 -5.67 43.50 -30.00
N PHE A 139 -4.56 42.77 -29.79
CA PHE A 139 -4.54 41.45 -29.21
C PHE A 139 -3.65 41.46 -27.96
N ASP A 140 -4.12 40.80 -26.91
CA ASP A 140 -3.37 40.53 -25.71
C ASP A 140 -3.05 39.03 -25.64
N GLU A 141 -2.00 38.68 -24.93
CA GLU A 141 -1.54 37.32 -24.74
C GLU A 141 -1.56 36.98 -23.26
N ARG A 142 -2.10 35.80 -22.94
CA ARG A 142 -2.11 35.21 -21.61
C ARG A 142 -1.38 33.88 -21.67
N ARG A 143 -0.43 33.70 -20.77
CA ARG A 143 0.21 32.38 -20.54
C ARG A 143 -0.53 31.67 -19.44
N GLU A 144 -0.93 30.44 -19.70
CA GLU A 144 -1.53 29.53 -18.74
C GLU A 144 -0.59 28.35 -18.51
N LEU A 145 -0.27 28.08 -17.24
CA LEU A 145 0.57 26.95 -16.84
C LEU A 145 -0.20 26.09 -15.84
N LEU A 146 -0.35 24.82 -16.20
CA LEU A 146 -0.90 23.77 -15.34
C LEU A 146 0.19 22.77 -15.01
N ASP A 147 0.49 22.59 -13.71
CA ASP A 147 1.43 21.58 -13.22
C ASP A 147 0.72 20.67 -12.22
N ILE A 148 0.56 19.40 -12.57
CA ILE A 148 -0.02 18.36 -11.74
C ILE A 148 1.05 17.32 -11.41
N SER A 149 1.22 17.05 -10.14
CA SER A 149 2.13 16.01 -9.66
C SER A 149 1.41 15.06 -8.71
N LEU A 150 1.49 13.77 -8.98
CA LEU A 150 1.00 12.69 -8.13
C LEU A 150 2.19 11.80 -7.77
N ALA A 151 2.32 11.49 -6.50
CA ALA A 151 3.31 10.51 -6.04
C ALA A 151 2.71 9.66 -4.93
N TRP A 152 2.88 8.37 -5.02
CA TRP A 152 2.48 7.45 -3.96
C TRP A 152 3.48 6.31 -3.85
N GLY A 153 3.48 5.68 -2.71
CA GLY A 153 4.39 4.56 -2.49
C GLY A 153 4.24 3.91 -1.13
N ASN A 154 4.89 2.76 -1.02
CA ASN A 154 4.87 1.96 0.18
C ASN A 154 6.29 1.49 0.50
N THR A 155 6.57 1.37 1.79
CA THR A 155 7.78 0.76 2.33
C THR A 155 7.38 -0.25 3.38
N VAL A 156 7.84 -1.49 3.26
CA VAL A 156 7.57 -2.54 4.24
C VAL A 156 8.87 -3.21 4.63
N GLY A 157 9.10 -3.31 5.93
CA GLY A 157 10.17 -4.14 6.49
C GLY A 157 9.58 -5.14 7.47
N SER A 158 9.98 -6.41 7.44
CA SER A 158 9.52 -7.38 8.42
C SER A 158 10.56 -8.43 8.78
N LEU A 159 10.52 -8.85 10.03
CA LEU A 159 11.22 -10.02 10.55
C LEU A 159 10.17 -11.07 10.89
N ASN A 160 10.27 -12.24 10.29
CA ASN A 160 9.35 -13.35 10.53
C ASN A 160 10.14 -14.53 11.08
N TRP A 161 9.77 -14.98 12.26
CA TRP A 161 10.35 -16.16 12.88
C TRP A 161 9.29 -17.26 12.98
N ASN A 162 9.52 -18.36 12.26
CA ASN A 162 8.71 -19.54 12.29
C ASN A 162 9.47 -20.62 13.09
N HIS A 163 8.80 -21.23 14.05
CA HIS A 163 9.36 -22.26 14.89
C HIS A 163 8.36 -23.41 15.11
N GLU A 164 8.81 -24.62 14.87
CA GLU A 164 8.07 -25.85 15.16
C GLU A 164 8.59 -26.44 16.47
N PHE A 165 7.78 -26.36 17.55
CA PHE A 165 8.12 -26.96 18.85
C PHE A 165 8.11 -28.48 18.75
N ASN A 166 7.11 -29.01 18.04
CA ASN A 166 6.95 -30.44 17.72
C ASN A 166 6.03 -30.57 16.49
N GLU A 167 5.68 -31.79 16.12
CA GLU A 167 4.85 -32.10 14.93
C GLU A 167 3.43 -31.52 15.02
N ASN A 168 2.96 -31.23 16.24
CA ASN A 168 1.59 -30.74 16.50
C ASN A 168 1.51 -29.25 16.82
N LEU A 169 2.62 -28.59 17.18
CA LEU A 169 2.63 -27.21 17.62
C LEU A 169 3.69 -26.41 16.89
N SER A 170 3.24 -25.39 16.15
CA SER A 170 4.09 -24.41 15.50
C SER A 170 3.70 -22.97 15.86
N MET A 171 4.66 -22.06 15.75
CA MET A 171 4.52 -20.64 16.03
C MET A 171 5.06 -19.83 14.86
N SER A 172 4.39 -18.72 14.55
CA SER A 172 4.85 -17.71 13.62
C SER A 172 4.80 -16.34 14.28
N ASN A 173 5.95 -15.73 14.51
CA ASN A 173 6.05 -14.36 15.03
C ASN A 173 6.50 -13.42 13.92
N ARG A 174 5.85 -12.26 13.84
CA ARG A 174 6.17 -11.23 12.86
C ARG A 174 6.29 -9.88 13.56
N LEU A 175 7.47 -9.28 13.47
CA LEU A 175 7.69 -7.87 13.74
C LEU A 175 7.76 -7.13 12.40
N TYR A 176 7.01 -6.04 12.24
CA TYR A 176 7.00 -5.34 10.96
C TYR A 176 6.84 -3.84 11.12
N TYR A 177 7.36 -3.14 10.13
CA TYR A 177 7.09 -1.76 9.83
C TYR A 177 6.43 -1.67 8.45
N SER A 178 5.39 -0.83 8.33
CA SER A 178 4.76 -0.48 7.07
C SER A 178 4.60 1.03 7.01
N GLY A 179 5.10 1.64 5.97
CA GLY A 179 4.91 3.06 5.66
C GLY A 179 4.22 3.20 4.31
N SER A 180 3.22 4.08 4.22
CA SER A 180 2.62 4.49 2.96
C SER A 180 2.59 6.00 2.90
N PHE A 181 2.85 6.54 1.71
CA PHE A 181 2.69 7.95 1.44
C PHE A 181 1.87 8.16 0.16
N SER A 182 1.12 9.24 0.12
CA SER A 182 0.50 9.74 -1.10
C SER A 182 0.60 11.26 -1.12
N GLY A 183 0.96 11.83 -2.26
CA GLY A 183 1.08 13.26 -2.47
C GLY A 183 0.39 13.68 -3.76
N LEU A 184 -0.36 14.78 -3.68
CA LEU A 184 -0.95 15.48 -4.82
C LEU A 184 -0.44 16.90 -4.80
N GLY A 185 0.17 17.35 -5.88
CA GLY A 185 0.46 18.75 -6.17
C GLY A 185 -0.35 19.21 -7.37
N TYR A 186 -1.08 20.29 -7.20
CA TYR A 186 -1.76 21.01 -8.25
C TYR A 186 -1.29 22.45 -8.24
N LYS A 187 -0.86 22.98 -9.39
CA LYS A 187 -0.49 24.37 -9.56
C LYS A 187 -1.07 24.87 -10.87
N GLU A 188 -1.79 25.96 -10.78
CA GLU A 188 -2.27 26.73 -11.93
C GLU A 188 -1.72 28.15 -11.82
N GLU A 189 -1.18 28.66 -12.91
CA GLU A 189 -0.57 29.97 -12.98
C GLU A 189 -1.00 30.67 -14.27
N ASN A 190 -1.62 31.83 -14.14
CA ASN A 190 -2.05 32.67 -15.24
C ASN A 190 -1.24 33.96 -15.23
N THR A 191 -0.61 34.30 -16.34
CA THR A 191 0.26 35.44 -16.47
C THR A 191 -0.15 36.29 -17.67
N GLU A 192 -0.45 37.54 -17.46
CA GLU A 192 -0.71 38.58 -18.46
C GLU A 192 0.27 39.76 -18.27
N ALA A 193 0.26 40.71 -19.18
CA ALA A 193 1.17 41.87 -19.13
C ALA A 193 1.13 42.59 -17.79
N ASN A 194 -0.05 42.73 -17.16
CA ASN A 194 -0.27 43.51 -15.93
C ASN A 194 -0.94 42.69 -14.82
N SER A 195 -1.17 41.39 -15.02
CA SER A 195 -1.78 40.53 -14.00
C SER A 195 -1.06 39.21 -13.88
N TYR A 196 -1.13 38.66 -12.71
CA TYR A 196 -0.57 37.35 -12.36
C TYR A 196 -1.45 36.68 -11.31
N ASP A 197 -1.91 35.51 -11.61
CA ASP A 197 -2.71 34.69 -10.71
C ASP A 197 -2.07 33.32 -10.53
N LEU A 198 -1.94 32.88 -9.29
CA LEU A 198 -1.42 31.56 -8.96
C LEU A 198 -2.31 30.90 -7.93
N VAL A 199 -2.71 29.67 -8.23
CA VAL A 199 -3.34 28.74 -7.28
C VAL A 199 -2.48 27.50 -7.17
N GLY A 200 -1.99 27.22 -5.98
CA GLY A 200 -1.24 26.00 -5.66
C GLY A 200 -1.90 25.25 -4.53
N ILE A 201 -2.09 23.94 -4.70
CA ILE A 201 -2.68 23.05 -3.71
C ILE A 201 -1.79 21.82 -3.59
N TYR A 202 -1.39 21.50 -2.37
CA TYR A 202 -0.53 20.36 -2.08
C TYR A 202 -1.10 19.56 -0.92
N TYR A 203 -1.34 18.27 -1.16
CA TYR A 203 -1.75 17.30 -0.16
C TYR A 203 -0.66 16.26 0.02
N ASN A 204 -0.35 15.93 1.25
CA ASN A 204 0.49 14.79 1.56
C ASN A 204 -0.17 13.99 2.69
N ASN A 205 -0.22 12.69 2.53
CA ASN A 205 -0.67 11.75 3.53
C ASN A 205 0.43 10.72 3.77
N ASP A 206 0.90 10.68 5.01
CA ASP A 206 1.85 9.67 5.47
C ASP A 206 1.19 8.83 6.55
N VAL A 207 1.24 7.51 6.38
CA VAL A 207 0.78 6.54 7.38
C VAL A 207 1.91 5.58 7.68
N HIS A 208 2.28 5.49 8.94
CA HIS A 208 3.31 4.57 9.41
C HIS A 208 2.71 3.60 10.44
N THR A 209 3.03 2.34 10.32
CA THR A 209 2.60 1.29 11.25
C THR A 209 3.79 0.48 11.71
N ILE A 210 3.92 0.30 13.01
CA ILE A 210 4.82 -0.69 13.61
C ILE A 210 3.94 -1.73 14.27
N GLY A 211 4.16 -3.00 13.98
CA GLY A 211 3.32 -4.07 14.51
C GLY A 211 4.10 -5.31 14.88
N LEU A 212 3.60 -5.97 15.91
CA LEU A 212 3.99 -7.32 16.34
C LEU A 212 2.77 -8.22 16.19
N LYS A 213 2.96 -9.39 15.57
CA LYS A 213 1.94 -10.42 15.45
C LYS A 213 2.53 -11.76 15.86
N SER A 214 1.77 -12.54 16.65
CA SER A 214 2.12 -13.89 17.07
C SER A 214 0.96 -14.82 16.79
N ASP A 215 1.20 -15.86 16.01
CA ASP A 215 0.22 -16.86 15.62
C ASP A 215 0.71 -18.26 16.01
N PHE A 216 -0.15 -19.06 16.61
CA PHE A 216 0.11 -20.47 16.93
C PHE A 216 -0.84 -21.37 16.15
N LEU A 217 -0.31 -22.48 15.68
CA LEU A 217 -1.06 -23.55 15.07
C LEU A 217 -0.83 -24.81 15.89
N HIS A 218 -1.92 -25.39 16.41
CA HIS A 218 -1.87 -26.56 17.29
C HIS A 218 -2.85 -27.64 16.82
N SER A 219 -2.34 -28.70 16.27
CA SER A 219 -3.09 -29.91 15.92
C SER A 219 -3.30 -30.76 17.17
N VAL A 220 -4.40 -30.50 17.90
CA VAL A 220 -4.68 -31.16 19.20
C VAL A 220 -5.08 -32.62 19.02
N THR A 221 -5.89 -32.86 17.99
CA THR A 221 -6.32 -34.19 17.56
C THR A 221 -6.41 -34.22 16.03
N PRO A 222 -6.58 -35.36 15.38
CA PRO A 222 -6.85 -35.43 13.95
C PRO A 222 -8.10 -34.64 13.51
N MET A 223 -9.05 -34.43 14.44
CA MET A 223 -10.30 -33.71 14.20
C MET A 223 -10.16 -32.18 14.47
N HIS A 224 -9.36 -31.77 15.46
CA HIS A 224 -9.28 -30.42 15.97
C HIS A 224 -7.93 -29.76 15.67
N ARG A 225 -7.94 -28.69 14.89
CA ARG A 225 -6.77 -27.89 14.54
C ARG A 225 -6.98 -26.46 14.99
N LEU A 226 -6.47 -26.16 16.16
CA LEU A 226 -6.58 -24.83 16.77
C LEU A 226 -5.61 -23.85 16.16
N ARG A 227 -6.08 -22.64 15.87
CA ARG A 227 -5.25 -21.47 15.59
C ARG A 227 -5.59 -20.39 16.59
N TYR A 228 -4.59 -19.81 17.24
CA TYR A 228 -4.79 -18.74 18.19
C TYR A 228 -3.60 -17.80 18.17
N GLY A 229 -3.84 -16.55 18.59
CA GLY A 229 -2.79 -15.57 18.56
C GLY A 229 -3.27 -14.18 18.85
N GLY A 230 -2.41 -13.21 18.58
CA GLY A 230 -2.73 -11.81 18.75
C GLY A 230 -1.79 -10.91 17.98
N SER A 231 -2.17 -9.63 17.93
CA SER A 231 -1.34 -8.60 17.35
C SER A 231 -1.43 -7.30 18.17
N PHE A 232 -0.35 -6.53 18.10
CA PHE A 232 -0.26 -5.19 18.65
C PHE A 232 0.31 -4.28 17.57
N GLN A 233 -0.33 -3.14 17.30
CA GLN A 233 0.03 -2.21 16.25
C GLN A 233 -0.01 -0.78 16.78
N LEU A 234 0.99 0.01 16.37
CA LEU A 234 1.05 1.45 16.55
C LEU A 234 0.95 2.11 15.18
N HIS A 235 -0.06 2.94 14.99
CA HIS A 235 -0.26 3.69 13.77
C HIS A 235 0.02 5.17 14.00
N TYR A 236 0.72 5.77 13.05
CA TYR A 236 1.05 7.20 13.02
C TYR A 236 0.49 7.78 11.73
N TYR A 237 -0.54 8.60 11.83
CA TYR A 237 -1.16 9.30 10.70
C TYR A 237 -0.67 10.74 10.66
N ARG A 238 -0.20 11.17 9.49
CA ARG A 238 0.34 12.52 9.26
C ARG A 238 -0.21 13.12 7.98
N PRO A 239 -1.51 13.47 7.95
CA PRO A 239 -2.04 14.23 6.82
C PRO A 239 -1.50 15.66 6.87
N SER A 240 -1.15 16.22 5.73
CA SER A 240 -0.78 17.63 5.59
C SER A 240 -1.39 18.25 4.36
N TYR A 241 -1.75 19.51 4.48
CA TYR A 241 -2.31 20.34 3.41
C TYR A 241 -1.59 21.68 3.38
N TYR A 242 -1.23 22.08 2.19
CA TYR A 242 -0.69 23.41 1.94
C TYR A 242 -1.41 24.00 0.73
N SER A 243 -1.87 25.25 0.82
CA SER A 243 -2.32 25.97 -0.36
C SER A 243 -1.60 27.30 -0.49
N ARG A 244 -1.47 27.77 -1.70
CA ARG A 244 -0.88 29.06 -2.05
C ARG A 244 -1.76 29.72 -3.08
N ILE A 245 -2.21 30.93 -2.76
CA ILE A 245 -2.98 31.78 -3.66
C ILE A 245 -2.24 33.12 -3.75
N GLU A 246 -1.89 33.51 -4.94
CA GLU A 246 -1.26 34.78 -5.22
C GLU A 246 -1.99 35.44 -6.36
N GLU A 247 -2.35 36.71 -6.17
CA GLU A 247 -2.98 37.56 -7.18
C GLU A 247 -2.20 38.87 -7.26
N ARG A 248 -1.92 39.32 -8.45
CA ARG A 248 -1.30 40.61 -8.70
C ARG A 248 -1.98 41.28 -9.89
N SER A 249 -2.46 42.52 -9.68
CA SER A 249 -3.06 43.32 -10.73
C SER A 249 -2.51 44.75 -10.65
N GLY A 250 -1.72 45.15 -11.61
CA GLY A 250 -0.99 46.41 -11.60
C GLY A 250 -0.08 46.56 -10.37
N ASN A 251 -0.34 47.53 -9.52
CA ASN A 251 0.41 47.82 -8.29
C ASN A 251 -0.19 47.13 -7.03
N GLN A 252 -1.28 46.40 -7.16
CA GLN A 252 -1.91 45.67 -6.05
C GLN A 252 -1.42 44.22 -6.05
N SER A 253 -1.16 43.69 -4.88
CA SER A 253 -0.81 42.30 -4.70
C SER A 253 -1.52 41.70 -3.48
N PHE A 254 -2.03 40.49 -3.64
CA PHE A 254 -2.61 39.67 -2.59
C PHE A 254 -1.85 38.36 -2.52
N SER A 255 -1.58 37.89 -1.31
CA SER A 255 -0.99 36.58 -1.10
C SER A 255 -1.62 35.94 0.13
N TYR A 256 -2.10 34.70 -0.05
CA TYR A 256 -2.68 33.88 1.01
C TYR A 256 -2.07 32.49 0.97
N ASN A 257 -1.34 32.14 2.02
CA ASN A 257 -0.56 30.90 2.10
C ASN A 257 -0.90 30.14 3.39
N PRO A 258 -2.11 29.58 3.55
CA PRO A 258 -2.43 28.77 4.70
C PRO A 258 -1.62 27.47 4.65
N VAL A 259 -0.89 27.22 5.70
CA VAL A 259 -0.31 25.91 5.99
C VAL A 259 -1.18 25.29 7.06
N VAL A 260 -1.87 24.23 6.75
CA VAL A 260 -2.57 23.44 7.75
C VAL A 260 -1.76 22.17 7.94
N ASP A 261 -0.87 22.22 8.92
CA ASP A 261 -0.16 21.03 9.41
C ASP A 261 -1.16 20.28 10.29
N PHE A 262 -1.89 19.37 9.66
CA PHE A 262 -3.00 18.68 10.28
C PHE A 262 -2.57 17.83 11.46
N LEU A 263 -3.52 17.62 12.33
CA LEU A 263 -3.46 16.82 13.54
C LEU A 263 -2.73 15.50 13.31
N ARG A 264 -1.68 15.29 14.08
CA ARG A 264 -0.98 14.00 14.13
C ARG A 264 -1.80 13.06 15.00
N TYR A 265 -2.25 11.95 14.43
CA TYR A 265 -2.97 10.94 15.17
C TYR A 265 -2.05 9.75 15.46
N ASN A 266 -1.94 9.42 16.72
CA ASN A 266 -1.29 8.19 17.16
C ASN A 266 -2.39 7.24 17.63
N THR A 267 -2.37 6.03 17.09
CA THR A 267 -3.40 5.03 17.33
C THR A 267 -2.76 3.73 17.75
N VAL A 268 -3.37 3.09 18.74
CA VAL A 268 -3.02 1.74 19.19
C VAL A 268 -4.12 0.79 18.77
N GLU A 269 -3.76 -0.30 18.12
CA GLU A 269 -4.65 -1.42 17.87
C GLU A 269 -4.08 -2.68 18.50
N ALA A 270 -4.87 -3.35 19.33
CA ALA A 270 -4.52 -4.62 19.96
C ALA A 270 -5.61 -5.65 19.69
N THR A 271 -5.22 -6.86 19.30
CA THR A 271 -6.18 -7.91 18.98
C THR A 271 -5.74 -9.25 19.54
N VAL A 272 -6.72 -10.06 19.92
CA VAL A 272 -6.54 -11.49 20.23
C VAL A 272 -7.59 -12.30 19.49
N TYR A 273 -7.25 -13.51 19.11
CA TYR A 273 -8.18 -14.40 18.43
C TYR A 273 -7.93 -15.86 18.76
N GLY A 274 -8.96 -16.67 18.59
CA GLY A 274 -8.89 -18.13 18.59
C GLY A 274 -9.87 -18.70 17.58
N GLU A 275 -9.48 -19.72 16.87
CA GLU A 275 -10.32 -20.45 15.91
C GLU A 275 -10.01 -21.95 15.97
N ASP A 276 -11.03 -22.77 15.73
CA ASP A 276 -10.90 -24.22 15.61
C ASP A 276 -11.36 -24.68 14.22
N GLU A 277 -10.46 -25.28 13.48
CA GLU A 277 -10.77 -25.99 12.24
C GLU A 277 -11.13 -27.43 12.60
N ILE A 278 -12.42 -27.75 12.58
CA ILE A 278 -12.97 -29.04 12.99
C ILE A 278 -13.28 -29.89 11.76
N THR A 279 -12.60 -31.00 11.61
CA THR A 279 -12.92 -32.03 10.60
C THR A 279 -13.86 -33.05 11.23
N VAL A 280 -15.18 -32.82 11.05
CA VAL A 280 -16.21 -33.68 11.67
C VAL A 280 -16.26 -35.04 10.97
N THR A 281 -16.20 -35.01 9.64
CA THR A 281 -16.05 -36.17 8.75
C THR A 281 -15.25 -35.77 7.52
N ASP A 282 -14.85 -36.73 6.67
CA ASP A 282 -14.18 -36.43 5.40
C ASP A 282 -15.02 -35.51 4.48
N ALA A 283 -16.35 -35.56 4.62
CA ALA A 283 -17.28 -34.74 3.84
C ALA A 283 -17.65 -33.41 4.52
N PHE A 284 -17.54 -33.29 5.85
CA PHE A 284 -18.02 -32.15 6.60
C PHE A 284 -16.94 -31.53 7.49
N SER A 285 -16.68 -30.25 7.29
CA SER A 285 -15.79 -29.46 8.12
C SER A 285 -16.40 -28.15 8.55
N VAL A 286 -16.02 -27.68 9.73
CA VAL A 286 -16.46 -26.44 10.36
C VAL A 286 -15.23 -25.66 10.81
N ASN A 287 -15.20 -24.34 10.55
CA ASN A 287 -14.27 -23.43 11.19
C ASN A 287 -15.07 -22.47 12.07
N ALA A 288 -14.82 -22.49 13.36
CA ALA A 288 -15.46 -21.61 14.34
C ALA A 288 -14.39 -20.76 15.03
N GLY A 289 -14.55 -19.45 15.00
CA GLY A 289 -13.57 -18.51 15.53
C GLY A 289 -14.19 -17.32 16.22
N LEU A 290 -13.43 -16.74 17.13
CA LEU A 290 -13.74 -15.48 17.81
C LEU A 290 -12.53 -14.59 17.79
N ARG A 291 -12.73 -13.30 17.48
CA ARG A 291 -11.72 -12.26 17.54
C ARG A 291 -12.22 -11.13 18.45
N TYR A 292 -11.35 -10.61 19.28
CA TYR A 292 -11.55 -9.38 20.03
C TYR A 292 -10.53 -8.35 19.56
N SER A 293 -10.99 -7.13 19.32
CA SER A 293 -10.15 -5.99 18.91
C SER A 293 -10.39 -4.80 19.83
N LEU A 294 -9.32 -4.15 20.20
CA LEU A 294 -9.27 -2.87 20.91
C LEU A 294 -8.60 -1.86 20.00
N TYR A 295 -9.26 -0.74 19.76
CA TYR A 295 -8.72 0.40 19.04
C TYR A 295 -8.75 1.64 19.93
N HIS A 296 -7.63 2.32 20.09
CA HIS A 296 -7.49 3.50 20.94
C HIS A 296 -6.83 4.65 20.18
N THR A 297 -7.50 5.79 20.12
CA THR A 297 -6.96 7.04 19.57
C THR A 297 -7.58 8.25 20.24
N SER A 298 -6.82 9.34 20.36
CA SER A 298 -7.29 10.63 20.91
C SER A 298 -8.06 10.52 22.25
N GLY A 299 -7.60 9.62 23.14
CA GLY A 299 -8.21 9.40 24.47
C GLY A 299 -9.52 8.62 24.45
N LYS A 300 -9.95 8.08 23.32
CA LYS A 300 -11.15 7.23 23.18
C LYS A 300 -10.77 5.83 22.80
N SER A 301 -11.53 4.85 23.30
CA SER A 301 -11.35 3.43 23.01
C SER A 301 -12.62 2.84 22.41
N TRP A 302 -12.46 2.00 21.41
CA TRP A 302 -13.51 1.21 20.79
C TRP A 302 -13.15 -0.26 20.93
N HIS A 303 -14.17 -1.08 21.14
CA HIS A 303 -14.02 -2.52 21.32
C HIS A 303 -14.92 -3.23 20.33
N SER A 304 -14.46 -4.31 19.76
CA SER A 304 -15.27 -5.18 18.91
C SER A 304 -15.07 -6.64 19.25
N ILE A 305 -16.15 -7.40 19.18
CA ILE A 305 -16.17 -8.86 19.29
C ILE A 305 -16.65 -9.37 17.93
N GLU A 306 -15.86 -10.18 17.29
CA GLU A 306 -16.06 -10.60 15.90
C GLU A 306 -16.21 -12.13 15.82
N PRO A 307 -17.40 -12.69 16.00
CA PRO A 307 -17.64 -14.12 15.80
C PRO A 307 -17.58 -14.48 14.31
N ARG A 308 -17.05 -15.67 14.03
CA ARG A 308 -16.89 -16.20 12.68
C ARG A 308 -17.21 -17.68 12.66
N LEU A 309 -18.02 -18.08 11.69
CA LEU A 309 -18.39 -19.47 11.47
C LEU A 309 -18.38 -19.76 9.98
N ALA A 310 -17.67 -20.78 9.58
CA ALA A 310 -17.69 -21.27 8.20
C ALA A 310 -17.90 -22.78 8.20
N MET A 311 -18.72 -23.26 7.29
CA MET A 311 -19.04 -24.68 7.13
C MET A 311 -18.84 -25.06 5.68
N LYS A 312 -18.32 -26.27 5.47
CA LYS A 312 -18.13 -26.87 4.15
C LYS A 312 -18.67 -28.28 4.19
N TYR A 313 -19.53 -28.62 3.23
CA TYR A 313 -20.04 -29.98 3.02
C TYR A 313 -19.81 -30.40 1.57
N THR A 314 -19.10 -31.50 1.37
CA THR A 314 -18.82 -32.10 0.07
C THR A 314 -19.76 -33.26 -0.15
N PHE A 315 -20.75 -33.08 -1.04
CA PHE A 315 -21.73 -34.12 -1.38
C PHE A 315 -21.13 -35.25 -2.23
N ASN A 316 -20.29 -34.86 -3.18
CA ASN A 316 -19.56 -35.74 -4.08
C ASN A 316 -18.42 -34.94 -4.75
N ASP A 317 -17.69 -35.57 -5.67
CA ASP A 317 -16.53 -34.95 -6.37
C ASP A 317 -16.91 -33.73 -7.21
N PHE A 318 -18.17 -33.52 -7.54
CA PHE A 318 -18.66 -32.42 -8.39
C PHE A 318 -19.38 -31.33 -7.61
N LEU A 319 -19.86 -31.62 -6.40
CA LEU A 319 -20.72 -30.72 -5.64
C LEU A 319 -20.22 -30.51 -4.22
N THR A 320 -19.89 -29.27 -3.90
CA THR A 320 -19.53 -28.82 -2.55
C THR A 320 -20.36 -27.58 -2.18
N ALA A 321 -21.03 -27.60 -1.04
CA ALA A 321 -21.69 -26.42 -0.46
C ALA A 321 -20.79 -25.77 0.59
N LYS A 322 -20.82 -24.45 0.64
CA LYS A 322 -20.14 -23.65 1.67
C LYS A 322 -21.11 -22.59 2.20
N ALA A 323 -21.11 -22.40 3.51
CA ALA A 323 -21.85 -21.34 4.18
C ALA A 323 -20.94 -20.64 5.19
N SER A 324 -21.05 -19.33 5.35
CA SER A 324 -20.30 -18.60 6.35
C SER A 324 -21.11 -17.45 6.96
N TYR A 325 -20.88 -17.20 8.24
CA TYR A 325 -21.28 -16.01 8.97
C TYR A 325 -20.03 -15.36 9.54
N THR A 326 -19.91 -14.05 9.33
CA THR A 326 -18.73 -13.30 9.78
C THR A 326 -19.16 -11.91 10.21
N GLU A 327 -18.82 -11.54 11.44
CA GLU A 327 -18.86 -10.16 11.90
C GLU A 327 -17.47 -9.56 11.78
N MET A 328 -17.38 -8.34 11.26
CA MET A 328 -16.12 -7.65 10.98
C MET A 328 -16.23 -6.19 11.40
N SER A 329 -15.15 -5.66 11.95
CA SER A 329 -15.03 -4.24 12.28
C SER A 329 -13.81 -3.62 11.61
N GLN A 330 -13.96 -2.37 11.22
CA GLN A 330 -12.85 -1.54 10.72
C GLN A 330 -12.99 -0.17 11.38
N HIS A 331 -11.97 0.24 12.13
CA HIS A 331 -11.98 1.47 12.93
C HIS A 331 -11.35 2.65 12.19
N SER A 332 -10.58 2.41 11.15
CA SER A 332 -9.91 3.44 10.36
C SER A 332 -10.30 3.32 8.89
N HIS A 333 -10.80 4.41 8.31
CA HIS A 333 -11.20 4.50 6.92
C HIS A 333 -10.46 5.64 6.23
N LEU A 334 -10.03 5.42 4.99
CA LEU A 334 -9.63 6.49 4.11
C LEU A 334 -10.91 7.12 3.54
N VAL A 335 -11.18 8.35 3.90
CA VAL A 335 -12.24 9.14 3.26
C VAL A 335 -11.59 9.89 2.12
N SER A 336 -11.82 9.41 0.90
CA SER A 336 -11.47 10.10 -0.32
C SER A 336 -12.63 11.02 -0.71
N SER A 337 -12.40 12.33 -0.68
CA SER A 337 -13.27 13.29 -1.32
C SER A 337 -12.56 13.86 -2.55
N LEU A 338 -13.32 14.33 -3.56
CA LEU A 338 -12.76 14.98 -4.75
C LEU A 338 -11.84 16.18 -4.42
N TYR A 339 -11.85 16.65 -3.17
CA TYR A 339 -11.12 17.82 -2.70
C TYR A 339 -10.29 17.58 -1.43
N LEU A 340 -10.48 16.50 -0.71
CA LEU A 340 -9.84 16.25 0.59
C LEU A 340 -9.80 14.76 0.91
N ASP A 341 -8.62 14.16 0.88
CA ASP A 341 -8.38 12.85 1.48
C ASP A 341 -8.05 13.07 2.97
N LEU A 342 -9.07 13.06 3.81
CA LEU A 342 -8.92 13.14 5.25
C LEU A 342 -9.05 11.75 5.87
N PRO A 343 -8.10 11.29 6.70
CA PRO A 343 -8.31 10.11 7.53
C PRO A 343 -9.36 10.44 8.60
N THR A 344 -10.45 9.68 8.63
CA THR A 344 -11.49 9.73 9.68
C THR A 344 -11.37 8.55 10.62
#